data_0e3d7517051e1c3227bf9d8b0ab298f8
#
_entry.id   0e3d7517051e1c3227bf9d8b0ab298f8
#
_cell.length_a   1.000
_cell.length_b   1.000
_cell.length_c   1.000
_cell.angle_alpha   90.00
_cell.angle_beta   90.00
_cell.angle_gamma   90.00
#
_symmetry.space_group_name_H-M   'P 1'
#
loop_
_entity.id
_entity.type
_entity.pdbx_description
1 polymer ?
#
loop_
_entity_poly.entity_id
_entity_poly.type
_entity_poly.pdbx_seq_one_letter_code
_entity_poly.pdbx_strand_id
1 'polypeptide(L)'
;MQRQLMDELIAWKSRSNRKPLLLKGARQTGKTWLLNEFAGQQYQNVIRFDFMLEPGARSLFDGNLDPKRIISQIELLRGQTITPTDTLIIFDEIQEAPRGITSLKYFNELAPEYHLSLIHISEPTRPY
;
A
#
# COMPACT_ATOMS: atom_id res chain seq x y z
N MET A 1 21.43 1.98 -8.52
CA MET A 1 20.30 2.73 -7.96
C MET A 1 19.17 1.84 -7.51
N GLN A 2 18.74 0.88 -8.34
CA GLN A 2 17.67 -0.02 -7.93
C GLN A 2 18.09 -0.89 -6.75
N ARG A 3 19.35 -1.30 -6.72
CA ARG A 3 19.84 -2.10 -5.59
C ARG A 3 19.73 -1.34 -4.28
N GLN A 4 20.07 -0.05 -4.31
CA GLN A 4 20.00 0.77 -3.10
C GLN A 4 18.56 0.91 -2.61
N LEU A 5 17.62 1.12 -3.52
CA LEU A 5 16.22 1.23 -3.14
C LEU A 5 15.70 -0.11 -2.63
N MET A 6 16.11 -1.23 -3.25
CA MET A 6 15.72 -2.54 -2.75
C MET A 6 16.22 -2.76 -1.33
N ASP A 7 17.45 -2.35 -1.02
CA ASP A 7 17.99 -2.48 0.32
C ASP A 7 17.18 -1.65 1.31
N GLU A 8 16.73 -0.46 0.90
CA GLU A 8 15.90 0.38 1.75
C GLU A 8 14.54 -0.26 2.03
N LEU A 9 13.94 -0.91 1.03
CA LEU A 9 12.67 -1.59 1.21
C LEU A 9 12.81 -2.77 2.17
N ILE A 10 13.88 -3.53 2.05
CA ILE A 10 14.12 -4.65 2.94
C ILE A 10 14.34 -4.16 4.38
N ALA A 11 15.09 -3.07 4.53
CA ALA A 11 15.30 -2.47 5.83
C ALA A 11 13.98 -1.96 6.42
N TRP A 12 13.13 -1.36 5.60
CA TRP A 12 11.82 -0.90 6.05
C TRP A 12 10.99 -2.06 6.60
N LYS A 13 11.01 -3.19 5.91
CA LYS A 13 10.23 -4.36 6.35
C LYS A 13 10.63 -4.81 7.75
N SER A 14 11.92 -4.68 8.07
CA SER A 14 12.47 -5.19 9.33
C SER A 14 12.36 -4.22 10.50
N ARG A 15 11.91 -3.00 10.26
CA ARG A 15 11.84 -2.01 11.34
C ARG A 15 10.75 -2.34 12.34
N SER A 16 11.05 -2.15 13.63
CA SER A 16 10.07 -2.39 14.67
C SER A 16 9.00 -1.30 14.73
N ASN A 17 9.37 -0.07 14.37
CA ASN A 17 8.43 1.06 14.35
C ASN A 17 8.10 1.44 12.92
N ARG A 18 7.83 0.44 12.09
CA ARG A 18 7.57 0.63 10.67
C ARG A 18 6.31 1.44 10.44
N LYS A 19 6.42 2.42 9.56
CA LYS A 19 5.28 3.21 9.09
C LYS A 19 4.89 2.76 7.70
N PRO A 20 3.64 3.04 7.27
CA PRO A 20 3.28 2.73 5.89
C PRO A 20 4.26 3.37 4.92
N LEU A 21 4.65 2.61 3.92
CA LEU A 21 5.65 3.03 2.94
C LEU A 21 4.97 3.80 1.81
N LEU A 22 5.39 5.01 1.56
CA LEU A 22 4.84 5.82 0.47
C LEU A 22 5.88 6.00 -0.63
N LEU A 23 5.57 5.52 -1.81
CA LEU A 23 6.40 5.72 -3.00
C LEU A 23 5.73 6.76 -3.89
N LYS A 24 6.48 7.81 -4.22
CA LYS A 24 6.02 8.86 -5.12
C LYS A 24 6.86 8.84 -6.37
N GLY A 25 6.25 9.17 -7.50
CA GLY A 25 6.99 9.25 -8.73
C GLY A 25 6.10 9.45 -9.91
N ALA A 26 6.73 9.70 -11.05
CA ALA A 26 6.02 9.79 -12.32
C ALA A 26 5.72 8.38 -12.83
N ARG A 27 4.80 8.30 -13.76
CA ARG A 27 4.51 7.04 -14.42
C ARG A 27 5.76 6.51 -15.09
N GLN A 28 5.84 5.17 -15.17
CA GLN A 28 6.91 4.50 -15.89
C GLN A 28 8.29 4.73 -15.28
N THR A 29 8.33 5.00 -13.97
CA THR A 29 9.58 4.92 -13.25
C THR A 29 9.82 3.46 -12.89
N GLY A 30 11.01 3.11 -12.49
CA GLY A 30 11.29 1.76 -12.04
C GLY A 30 10.72 1.42 -10.68
N LYS A 31 10.07 2.35 -10.00
CA LYS A 31 9.63 2.15 -8.62
C LYS A 31 8.53 1.10 -8.48
N THR A 32 7.55 1.15 -9.37
CA THR A 32 6.45 0.16 -9.33
C THR A 32 6.98 -1.23 -9.59
N TRP A 33 7.84 -1.38 -10.60
CA TRP A 33 8.45 -2.67 -10.89
C TRP A 33 9.25 -3.18 -9.70
N LEU A 34 10.03 -2.29 -9.09
CA LEU A 34 10.87 -2.65 -7.96
C LEU A 34 10.04 -3.07 -6.76
N LEU A 35 8.94 -2.37 -6.52
CA LEU A 35 8.05 -2.73 -5.42
C LEU A 35 7.44 -4.11 -5.64
N ASN A 36 7.06 -4.42 -6.88
CA ASN A 36 6.53 -5.74 -7.20
C ASN A 36 7.58 -6.84 -6.98
N GLU A 37 8.82 -6.56 -7.36
CA GLU A 37 9.92 -7.51 -7.12
C GLU A 37 10.13 -7.72 -5.63
N PHE A 38 10.18 -6.64 -4.87
CA PHE A 38 10.33 -6.70 -3.43
C PHE A 38 9.21 -7.51 -2.80
N ALA A 39 7.97 -7.24 -3.20
CA ALA A 39 6.81 -7.95 -2.65
C ALA A 39 6.89 -9.44 -2.93
N GLY A 40 7.24 -9.82 -4.16
CA GLY A 40 7.33 -11.22 -4.52
C GLY A 40 8.44 -11.96 -3.79
N GLN A 41 9.53 -11.27 -3.46
CA GLN A 41 10.66 -11.88 -2.78
C GLN A 41 10.46 -11.97 -1.27
N GLN A 42 9.79 -10.99 -0.67
CA GLN A 42 9.79 -10.82 0.78
C GLN A 42 8.49 -11.23 1.46
N TYR A 43 7.44 -11.44 0.69
CA TYR A 43 6.12 -11.77 1.25
C TYR A 43 5.53 -12.99 0.59
N GLN A 44 4.77 -13.77 1.35
CA GLN A 44 4.09 -14.94 0.81
C GLN A 44 2.87 -14.53 0.01
N ASN A 45 2.21 -13.45 0.41
CA ASN A 45 1.01 -12.96 -0.25
C ASN A 45 1.12 -11.48 -0.51
N VAL A 46 0.59 -11.05 -1.65
CA VAL A 46 0.55 -9.64 -2.01
C VAL A 46 -0.88 -9.32 -2.41
N ILE A 47 -1.45 -8.31 -1.79
CA ILE A 47 -2.79 -7.84 -2.11
C ILE A 47 -2.66 -6.42 -2.63
N ARG A 48 -3.18 -6.20 -3.84
CA ARG A 48 -3.04 -4.91 -4.49
C ARG A 48 -4.39 -4.37 -4.90
N PHE A 49 -4.61 -3.10 -4.64
CA PHE A 49 -5.76 -2.35 -5.12
C PHE A 49 -5.26 -1.18 -5.94
N ASP A 50 -5.81 -1.04 -7.15
CA ASP A 50 -5.56 0.13 -7.98
C ASP A 50 -6.85 0.95 -7.96
N PHE A 51 -6.83 2.07 -7.24
CA PHE A 51 -8.05 2.84 -7.02
C PHE A 51 -8.50 3.62 -8.25
N MET A 52 -7.66 3.71 -9.27
CA MET A 52 -8.08 4.28 -10.54
C MET A 52 -8.82 3.25 -11.38
N LEU A 53 -8.32 2.01 -11.44
CA LEU A 53 -8.93 0.95 -12.21
C LEU A 53 -10.10 0.29 -11.50
N GLU A 54 -10.12 0.34 -10.19
CA GLU A 54 -11.15 -0.28 -9.35
C GLU A 54 -11.83 0.78 -8.49
N PRO A 55 -12.63 1.68 -9.10
CA PRO A 55 -13.25 2.74 -8.28
C PRO A 55 -14.15 2.21 -7.17
N GLY A 56 -14.73 1.03 -7.34
CA GLY A 56 -15.53 0.41 -6.29
C GLY A 56 -14.75 0.08 -5.04
N ALA A 57 -13.43 -0.10 -5.15
CA ALA A 57 -12.60 -0.40 -3.99
C ALA A 57 -12.47 0.80 -3.05
N ARG A 58 -12.84 1.99 -3.48
CA ARG A 58 -12.83 3.17 -2.61
C ARG A 58 -13.78 3.00 -1.43
N SER A 59 -14.76 2.12 -1.57
CA SER A 59 -15.70 1.83 -0.48
C SER A 59 -15.04 1.21 0.73
N LEU A 60 -13.80 0.70 0.59
CA LEU A 60 -13.04 0.23 1.74
C LEU A 60 -12.92 1.29 2.83
N PHE A 61 -12.91 2.55 2.43
CA PHE A 61 -12.68 3.65 3.34
C PHE A 61 -13.98 4.40 3.69
N ASP A 62 -15.12 3.85 3.33
CA ASP A 62 -16.40 4.43 3.71
C ASP A 62 -16.67 4.12 5.18
N GLY A 63 -17.35 5.04 5.85
CA GLY A 63 -17.65 4.85 7.26
C GLY A 63 -16.44 5.16 8.13
N ASN A 64 -16.22 4.36 9.17
CA ASN A 64 -15.07 4.58 10.02
C ASN A 64 -13.81 4.05 9.38
N LEU A 65 -12.66 4.51 9.86
CA LEU A 65 -11.35 4.11 9.34
C LEU A 65 -10.62 3.18 10.29
N ASP A 66 -11.37 2.36 11.03
CA ASP A 66 -10.80 1.33 11.91
C ASP A 66 -10.01 0.33 11.06
N PRO A 67 -8.71 0.15 11.33
CA PRO A 67 -7.90 -0.77 10.56
C PRO A 67 -8.47 -2.19 10.52
N LYS A 68 -9.03 -2.67 11.63
CA LYS A 68 -9.60 -4.02 11.65
C LYS A 68 -10.76 -4.17 10.68
N ARG A 69 -11.61 -3.14 10.59
CA ARG A 69 -12.72 -3.17 9.66
C ARG A 69 -12.20 -3.17 8.21
N ILE A 70 -11.22 -2.30 7.95
CA ILE A 70 -10.65 -2.20 6.60
C ILE A 70 -10.00 -3.52 6.19
N ILE A 71 -9.24 -4.13 7.09
CA ILE A 71 -8.60 -5.42 6.81
C ILE A 71 -9.66 -6.49 6.53
N SER A 72 -10.73 -6.53 7.33
CA SER A 72 -11.82 -7.50 7.09
C SER A 72 -12.45 -7.30 5.73
N GLN A 73 -12.66 -6.05 5.32
CA GLN A 73 -13.23 -5.77 4.01
C GLN A 73 -12.30 -6.19 2.89
N ILE A 74 -11.00 -5.98 3.06
CA ILE A 74 -10.02 -6.42 2.07
C ILE A 74 -10.06 -7.93 1.93
N GLU A 75 -10.11 -8.64 3.06
CA GLU A 75 -10.20 -10.10 3.04
C GLU A 75 -11.42 -10.58 2.27
N LEU A 76 -12.56 -9.93 2.48
CA LEU A 76 -13.77 -10.30 1.77
C LEU A 76 -13.67 -10.02 0.28
N LEU A 77 -13.13 -8.88 -0.10
CA LEU A 77 -13.05 -8.50 -1.51
C LEU A 77 -12.07 -9.38 -2.28
N ARG A 78 -11.00 -9.83 -1.66
CA ARG A 78 -9.98 -10.63 -2.32
C ARG A 78 -10.10 -12.12 -2.05
N GLY A 79 -10.95 -12.52 -1.11
CA GLY A 79 -11.10 -13.92 -0.76
C GLY A 79 -9.86 -14.53 -0.16
N GLN A 80 -9.11 -13.75 0.59
CA GLN A 80 -7.87 -14.19 1.20
C GLN A 80 -7.82 -13.77 2.65
N THR A 81 -7.12 -14.55 3.47
CA THR A 81 -6.84 -14.18 4.84
C THR A 81 -5.54 -13.39 4.88
N ILE A 82 -5.52 -12.30 5.63
CA ILE A 82 -4.34 -11.46 5.75
C ILE A 82 -3.60 -11.79 7.03
N THR A 83 -2.36 -12.26 6.87
CA THR A 83 -1.44 -12.47 7.97
C THR A 83 -0.50 -11.27 8.01
N PRO A 84 -0.42 -10.53 9.11
CA PRO A 84 0.27 -9.23 9.10
C PRO A 84 1.69 -9.25 8.56
N THR A 85 2.51 -10.21 8.97
CA THR A 85 3.91 -10.21 8.56
C THR A 85 4.16 -10.87 7.22
N ASP A 86 3.21 -11.68 6.74
CA ASP A 86 3.39 -12.45 5.51
C ASP A 86 2.73 -11.82 4.30
N THR A 87 1.93 -10.79 4.50
CA THR A 87 1.16 -10.17 3.43
C THR A 87 1.56 -8.71 3.29
N LEU A 88 1.89 -8.31 2.07
CA LEU A 88 2.08 -6.90 1.76
C LEU A 88 0.81 -6.39 1.09
N ILE A 89 0.26 -5.30 1.60
CA ILE A 89 -0.91 -4.67 1.04
C ILE A 89 -0.44 -3.43 0.28
N ILE A 90 -0.76 -3.36 -1.00
CA ILE A 90 -0.35 -2.25 -1.86
C ILE A 90 -1.58 -1.46 -2.27
N PHE A 91 -1.60 -0.18 -1.95
CA PHE A 91 -2.61 0.76 -2.41
C PHE A 91 -2.01 1.60 -3.53
N ASP A 92 -2.34 1.23 -4.76
CA ASP A 92 -1.86 1.92 -5.95
C ASP A 92 -2.83 3.03 -6.32
N GLU A 93 -2.31 4.14 -6.82
CA GLU A 93 -3.09 5.32 -7.19
C GLU A 93 -3.92 5.80 -6.01
N ILE A 94 -3.28 5.88 -4.85
CA ILE A 94 -3.98 6.19 -3.59
C ILE A 94 -4.61 7.58 -3.59
N GLN A 95 -4.12 8.48 -4.44
CA GLN A 95 -4.70 9.82 -4.53
C GLN A 95 -6.15 9.78 -5.00
N GLU A 96 -6.57 8.69 -5.64
CA GLU A 96 -7.96 8.50 -6.06
C GLU A 96 -8.87 8.09 -4.91
N ALA A 97 -8.30 7.80 -3.76
CA ALA A 97 -9.05 7.42 -2.56
C ALA A 97 -8.53 8.22 -1.37
N PRO A 98 -8.90 9.50 -1.27
CA PRO A 98 -8.33 10.39 -0.23
C PRO A 98 -8.52 9.88 1.20
N ARG A 99 -9.65 9.23 1.47
CA ARG A 99 -9.86 8.68 2.81
C ARG A 99 -8.90 7.51 3.10
N GLY A 100 -8.38 6.87 2.05
CA GLY A 100 -7.35 5.86 2.21
C GLY A 100 -6.07 6.46 2.74
N ILE A 101 -5.73 7.67 2.29
CA ILE A 101 -4.56 8.37 2.82
C ILE A 101 -4.78 8.66 4.31
N THR A 102 -5.96 9.12 4.67
CA THR A 102 -6.29 9.38 6.07
C THR A 102 -6.21 8.11 6.91
N SER A 103 -6.60 6.97 6.35
CA SER A 103 -6.60 5.70 7.09
C SER A 103 -5.19 5.28 7.51
N LEU A 104 -4.17 5.75 6.83
CA LEU A 104 -2.79 5.37 7.15
C LEU A 104 -2.39 5.78 8.55
N LYS A 105 -2.89 6.92 9.00
CA LYS A 105 -2.63 7.37 10.36
C LYS A 105 -3.12 6.34 11.37
N TYR A 106 -4.31 5.81 11.13
CA TYR A 106 -4.89 4.83 12.04
C TYR A 106 -4.16 3.49 11.96
N PHE A 107 -3.74 3.08 10.77
CA PHE A 107 -2.92 1.88 10.66
C PHE A 107 -1.61 2.03 11.40
N ASN A 108 -0.98 3.19 11.27
CA ASN A 108 0.29 3.43 11.95
C ASN A 108 0.14 3.41 13.46
N GLU A 109 -0.96 3.95 13.97
CA GLU A 109 -1.17 4.06 15.41
C GLU A 109 -1.76 2.80 16.03
N LEU A 110 -2.71 2.16 15.35
CA LEU A 110 -3.52 1.09 15.92
C LEU A 110 -3.19 -0.30 15.42
N ALA A 111 -2.56 -0.40 14.24
CA ALA A 111 -2.29 -1.70 13.63
C ALA A 111 -0.96 -1.67 12.87
N PRO A 112 0.15 -1.31 13.55
CA PRO A 112 1.43 -1.18 12.86
C PRO A 112 2.00 -2.51 12.38
N GLU A 113 1.43 -3.63 12.82
CA GLU A 113 1.88 -4.95 12.40
C GLU A 113 1.56 -5.24 10.94
N TYR A 114 0.60 -4.54 10.34
CA TYR A 114 0.28 -4.72 8.93
C TYR A 114 1.25 -3.94 8.06
N HIS A 115 1.73 -4.60 7.01
CA HIS A 115 2.69 -3.99 6.09
C HIS A 115 1.94 -3.36 4.93
N LEU A 116 1.96 -2.05 4.87
CA LEU A 116 1.25 -1.28 3.85
C LEU A 116 2.25 -0.52 3.00
N SER A 117 2.04 -0.56 1.71
CA SER A 117 2.80 0.25 0.77
C SER A 117 1.83 1.00 -0.12
N LEU A 118 2.12 2.25 -0.38
CA LEU A 118 1.25 3.11 -1.16
C LEU A 118 2.04 3.64 -2.34
N ILE A 119 1.37 3.70 -3.47
CA ILE A 119 1.95 4.30 -4.67
C ILE A 119 1.11 5.49 -5.05
N HIS A 120 1.76 6.63 -5.14
CA HIS A 120 1.14 7.87 -5.58
C HIS A 120 1.86 8.33 -6.84
N ILE A 121 1.18 8.23 -7.97
CA ILE A 121 1.76 8.59 -9.26
C ILE A 121 1.46 10.05 -9.54
N SER A 122 2.51 10.85 -9.64
CA SER A 122 2.35 12.26 -9.97
C SER A 122 2.08 12.39 -11.47
N GLU A 123 1.13 13.22 -11.82
CA GLU A 123 0.91 13.55 -13.22
C GLU A 123 2.07 14.42 -13.70
N PRO A 124 2.72 14.05 -14.78
CA PRO A 124 3.87 14.82 -15.24
C PRO A 124 3.53 16.22 -15.69
N THR A 125 2.37 16.43 -16.22
CA THR A 125 1.94 17.77 -16.63
C THR A 125 0.50 17.97 -16.24
N ARG A 126 0.27 18.93 -15.41
CA ARG A 126 -1.06 19.32 -14.99
C ARG A 126 -1.23 20.78 -15.35
N PRO A 127 -1.77 21.08 -16.48
CA PRO A 127 -2.01 22.48 -16.83
C PRO A 127 -3.17 22.99 -15.98
N TYR A 128 -2.89 23.87 -15.15
CA TYR A 128 -3.92 24.49 -14.34
C TYR A 128 -4.04 25.93 -14.70
#